data_72841d576f9891a7cfa1b7b1784860a7
#
_entry.id   72841d576f9891a7cfa1b7b1784860a7
#
_cell.length_a   1.000
_cell.length_b   1.000
_cell.length_c   1.000
_cell.angle_alpha   90.00
_cell.angle_beta   90.00
_cell.angle_gamma   90.00
#
_symmetry.space_group_name_H-M   'P 1'
#
loop_
_entity.id
_entity.type
_entity.pdbx_description
1 polymer ?
#
loop_
_entity_poly.entity_id
_entity_poly.type
_entity_poly.pdbx_seq_one_letter_code
_entity_poly.pdbx_strand_id
1 'polypeptide(L)'
;MADAAGTDPTPALGTRSTGAELLRLGVRARGAGERLRERVLTMLRSAPAGDREEALRRLFPHTVLPADTYSDLVAALLSGAHVLFFGPSGAGKTSLAKDVWDLFPKDVWVVEGCPVLDHPLSLVDVATAERFPPCPLCRRRFSSESDAARFDPAHVDARSVPAEFVRLREGYGFARLQGSSEVFPDHLTGNINLRRLEEIGDPMSPLVLEPGKLLQANRGLLLVDEIGKLPLGTQNVLLQALQEGTVTPSKTRESFPAEFVAVCTSNLSDLDNINDPLSDRLTSLHVGYNRHHADNRRIVAVGRAETPRGYVPEILVDAGIRVIEVWRLKNSDDNPDIGEVGSNRTLLDVAARTSAIALLAGRSIPVADDLRAGLLHAMRGRVRARSGESFQQNERRIREFIDQYLDPAMKRSAGIYWCRFFRGPLAESTPQGEAVVAEGRRLASDEPLARSSEGNATLFPAFRRFAEWANGREAPGAAADSFALPLAVFGLLEKYSLFSCPEDADDDAPL
;
A
#
# COMPACT_ATOMS: atom_id res chain seq x y z
N MET A 1 -19.69 33.37 3.69
CA MET A 1 -19.13 33.98 2.48
C MET A 1 -18.47 32.85 1.71
N ALA A 2 -19.08 32.42 0.61
CA ALA A 2 -18.63 31.30 -0.21
C ALA A 2 -17.56 31.86 -1.16
N ASP A 3 -16.32 31.43 -0.95
CA ASP A 3 -15.24 31.61 -1.92
C ASP A 3 -15.49 30.69 -3.10
N ALA A 4 -15.86 31.24 -4.21
CA ALA A 4 -15.85 30.55 -5.50
C ALA A 4 -14.38 30.29 -5.87
N ALA A 5 -13.88 29.11 -5.53
CA ALA A 5 -12.62 28.60 -6.05
C ALA A 5 -12.81 28.29 -7.54
N GLY A 6 -12.54 29.29 -8.39
CA GLY A 6 -12.32 29.06 -9.81
C GLY A 6 -11.16 28.08 -9.95
N THR A 7 -11.42 26.89 -10.46
CA THR A 7 -10.40 25.93 -10.86
C THR A 7 -9.72 26.50 -12.12
N ASP A 8 -8.64 27.27 -11.92
CA ASP A 8 -7.73 27.55 -13.03
C ASP A 8 -7.29 26.21 -13.65
N PRO A 9 -7.33 26.06 -14.96
CA PRO A 9 -6.93 24.82 -15.60
C PRO A 9 -5.48 24.52 -15.24
N THR A 10 -5.24 23.36 -14.63
CA THR A 10 -3.91 22.89 -14.29
C THR A 10 -3.05 22.91 -15.56
N PRO A 11 -1.88 23.57 -15.58
CA PRO A 11 -1.05 23.64 -16.76
C PRO A 11 -0.64 22.24 -17.26
N ALA A 12 -0.38 22.10 -18.55
CA ALA A 12 0.19 20.87 -19.08
C ALA A 12 1.63 20.68 -18.55
N LEU A 13 2.04 19.44 -18.33
CA LEU A 13 3.42 19.12 -17.93
C LEU A 13 4.40 19.64 -18.99
N GLY A 14 5.53 20.20 -18.54
CA GLY A 14 6.52 20.84 -19.42
C GLY A 14 6.17 22.28 -19.83
N THR A 15 5.03 22.83 -19.34
CA THR A 15 4.72 24.24 -19.57
C THR A 15 5.81 25.11 -18.95
N ARG A 16 6.36 26.02 -19.75
CA ARG A 16 7.34 27.01 -19.31
C ARG A 16 6.67 28.35 -19.08
N SER A 17 7.17 29.08 -18.09
CA SER A 17 6.69 30.39 -17.67
C SER A 17 7.85 31.20 -17.06
N THR A 18 7.54 32.34 -16.49
CA THR A 18 8.47 33.18 -15.74
C THR A 18 7.92 33.50 -14.35
N GLY A 19 8.80 33.90 -13.42
CA GLY A 19 8.37 34.37 -12.10
C GLY A 19 7.36 35.51 -12.19
N ALA A 20 7.55 36.43 -13.12
CA ALA A 20 6.62 37.55 -13.38
C ALA A 20 5.23 37.09 -13.81
N GLU A 21 5.17 36.08 -14.67
CA GLU A 21 3.90 35.54 -15.14
C GLU A 21 3.17 34.78 -14.05
N LEU A 22 3.90 33.98 -13.23
CA LEU A 22 3.32 33.32 -12.08
C LEU A 22 2.75 34.27 -11.03
N LEU A 23 3.43 35.42 -10.78
CA LEU A 23 2.90 36.50 -9.93
C LEU A 23 1.61 37.07 -10.52
N ARG A 24 1.58 37.36 -11.83
CA ARG A 24 0.38 37.90 -12.51
C ARG A 24 -0.81 36.93 -12.46
N LEU A 25 -0.55 35.62 -12.56
CA LEU A 25 -1.55 34.56 -12.46
C LEU A 25 -2.01 34.29 -11.02
N GLY A 26 -1.42 34.95 -10.02
CA GLY A 26 -1.76 34.73 -8.61
C GLY A 26 -1.36 33.35 -8.07
N VAL A 27 -0.40 32.69 -8.70
CA VAL A 27 0.14 31.42 -8.22
C VAL A 27 0.70 31.61 -6.81
N ARG A 28 0.41 30.69 -5.91
CA ARG A 28 0.90 30.72 -4.53
C ARG A 28 1.83 29.55 -4.27
N ALA A 29 2.96 29.81 -3.61
CA ALA A 29 3.82 28.77 -3.09
C ALA A 29 3.12 28.07 -1.91
N ARG A 30 3.10 26.73 -1.95
CA ARG A 30 2.52 25.88 -0.90
C ARG A 30 3.51 24.81 -0.50
N GLY A 31 3.60 24.56 0.79
CA GLY A 31 4.39 23.47 1.33
C GLY A 31 3.85 22.08 0.97
N ALA A 32 4.69 21.06 1.11
CA ALA A 32 4.34 19.68 0.83
C ALA A 32 3.13 19.22 1.66
N GLY A 33 3.12 19.50 2.96
CA GLY A 33 2.01 19.17 3.86
C GLY A 33 0.71 19.89 3.49
N GLU A 34 0.77 21.18 3.10
CA GLU A 34 -0.41 21.94 2.68
C GLU A 34 -1.03 21.37 1.41
N ARG A 35 -0.21 21.02 0.41
CA ARG A 35 -0.67 20.41 -0.83
C ARG A 35 -1.33 19.06 -0.59
N LEU A 36 -0.73 18.21 0.26
CA LEU A 36 -1.31 16.93 0.64
C LEU A 36 -2.65 17.11 1.36
N ARG A 37 -2.72 18.03 2.33
CA ARG A 37 -3.95 18.38 3.05
C ARG A 37 -5.08 18.80 2.08
N GLU A 38 -4.79 19.69 1.15
CA GLU A 38 -5.78 20.16 0.16
C GLU A 38 -6.26 19.01 -0.73
N ARG A 39 -5.36 18.12 -1.16
CA ARG A 39 -5.72 16.96 -1.95
C ARG A 39 -6.66 16.03 -1.20
N VAL A 40 -6.34 15.71 0.06
CA VAL A 40 -7.18 14.88 0.93
C VAL A 40 -8.56 15.51 1.12
N LEU A 41 -8.63 16.82 1.44
CA LEU A 41 -9.90 17.54 1.60
C LEU A 41 -10.73 17.53 0.32
N THR A 42 -10.10 17.72 -0.84
CA THR A 42 -10.80 17.70 -2.13
C THR A 42 -11.41 16.33 -2.41
N MET A 43 -10.66 15.25 -2.17
CA MET A 43 -11.17 13.90 -2.37
C MET A 43 -12.29 13.53 -1.40
N LEU A 44 -12.18 13.93 -0.12
CA LEU A 44 -13.24 13.71 0.86
C LEU A 44 -14.52 14.48 0.53
N ARG A 45 -14.42 15.70 0.00
CA ARG A 45 -15.58 16.51 -0.42
C ARG A 45 -16.25 15.99 -1.69
N SER A 46 -15.50 15.33 -2.56
CA SER A 46 -16.03 14.72 -3.80
C SER A 46 -16.68 13.37 -3.57
N ALA A 47 -16.53 12.78 -2.38
CA ALA A 47 -17.15 11.52 -2.03
C ALA A 47 -18.69 11.66 -1.87
N PRO A 48 -19.50 10.66 -2.28
CA PRO A 48 -20.94 10.67 -2.07
C PRO A 48 -21.30 10.83 -0.60
N ALA A 49 -22.35 11.63 -0.32
CA ALA A 49 -22.85 11.81 1.04
C ALA A 49 -23.42 10.47 1.56
N GLY A 50 -22.95 10.03 2.72
CA GLY A 50 -23.54 8.90 3.45
C GLY A 50 -22.62 7.74 3.79
N ASP A 51 -21.49 7.57 3.08
CA ASP A 51 -20.50 6.52 3.39
C ASP A 51 -19.11 7.09 3.62
N ARG A 52 -18.91 7.57 4.86
CA ARG A 52 -17.61 8.14 5.27
C ARG A 52 -16.49 7.09 5.25
N GLU A 53 -16.79 5.87 5.63
CA GLU A 53 -15.80 4.81 5.70
C GLU A 53 -15.29 4.43 4.30
N GLU A 54 -16.20 4.26 3.34
CA GLU A 54 -15.82 3.99 1.96
C GLU A 54 -15.06 5.16 1.34
N ALA A 55 -15.40 6.42 1.69
CA ALA A 55 -14.65 7.59 1.28
C ALA A 55 -13.20 7.57 1.77
N LEU A 56 -12.97 7.18 3.04
CA LEU A 56 -11.64 7.01 3.61
C LEU A 56 -10.85 5.88 2.94
N ARG A 57 -11.51 4.74 2.70
CA ARG A 57 -10.90 3.60 2.00
C ARG A 57 -10.44 3.92 0.58
N ARG A 58 -11.19 4.76 -0.15
CA ARG A 58 -10.81 5.21 -1.52
C ARG A 58 -9.54 6.03 -1.58
N LEU A 59 -9.12 6.64 -0.47
CA LEU A 59 -7.84 7.36 -0.40
C LEU A 59 -6.64 6.39 -0.45
N PHE A 60 -6.83 5.12 -0.02
CA PHE A 60 -5.77 4.12 0.12
C PHE A 60 -6.19 2.79 -0.56
N PRO A 61 -6.22 2.75 -1.90
CA PRO A 61 -6.83 1.64 -2.65
C PRO A 61 -6.06 0.31 -2.55
N HIS A 62 -4.74 0.35 -2.28
CA HIS A 62 -3.88 -0.84 -2.23
C HIS A 62 -3.69 -1.38 -0.81
N THR A 63 -4.24 -0.68 0.20
CA THR A 63 -4.08 -1.08 1.60
C THR A 63 -5.44 -1.23 2.27
N VAL A 64 -5.62 -2.30 3.01
CA VAL A 64 -6.82 -2.55 3.82
C VAL A 64 -6.45 -2.43 5.29
N LEU A 65 -7.07 -1.46 5.96
CA LEU A 65 -6.84 -1.14 7.38
C LEU A 65 -8.16 -1.22 8.15
N PRO A 66 -8.11 -1.39 9.48
CA PRO A 66 -9.26 -1.15 10.33
C PRO A 66 -9.81 0.30 10.19
N ALA A 67 -11.12 0.48 10.34
CA ALA A 67 -11.79 1.77 10.11
C ALA A 67 -11.19 2.91 10.96
N ASP A 68 -10.88 2.65 12.21
CA ASP A 68 -10.27 3.63 13.12
C ASP A 68 -8.90 4.09 12.62
N THR A 69 -8.08 3.15 12.13
CA THR A 69 -6.75 3.46 11.60
C THR A 69 -6.81 4.37 10.36
N TYR A 70 -7.83 4.21 9.49
CA TYR A 70 -8.04 5.17 8.39
C TYR A 70 -8.32 6.58 8.88
N SER A 71 -9.18 6.71 9.90
CA SER A 71 -9.56 8.00 10.47
C SER A 71 -8.36 8.71 11.10
N ASP A 72 -7.55 7.99 11.87
CA ASP A 72 -6.35 8.51 12.51
C ASP A 72 -5.30 8.94 11.48
N LEU A 73 -5.10 8.12 10.43
CA LEU A 73 -4.19 8.45 9.34
C LEU A 73 -4.62 9.73 8.62
N VAL A 74 -5.90 9.81 8.25
CA VAL A 74 -6.41 11.00 7.55
C VAL A 74 -6.31 12.24 8.44
N ALA A 75 -6.57 12.14 9.74
CA ALA A 75 -6.39 13.23 10.69
C ALA A 75 -4.92 13.69 10.75
N ALA A 76 -3.96 12.76 10.79
CA ALA A 76 -2.52 13.06 10.75
C ALA A 76 -2.13 13.77 9.44
N LEU A 77 -2.60 13.28 8.29
CA LEU A 77 -2.32 13.92 6.99
C LEU A 77 -2.96 15.31 6.87
N LEU A 78 -4.17 15.51 7.41
CA LEU A 78 -4.84 16.81 7.45
C LEU A 78 -4.16 17.82 8.37
N SER A 79 -3.49 17.36 9.42
CA SER A 79 -2.68 18.24 10.29
C SER A 79 -1.35 18.64 9.66
N GLY A 80 -0.94 17.99 8.56
CA GLY A 80 0.37 18.18 7.92
C GLY A 80 1.51 17.51 8.69
N ALA A 81 1.21 16.54 9.55
CA ALA A 81 2.19 15.86 10.37
C ALA A 81 3.07 14.89 9.54
N HIS A 82 4.29 14.68 10.01
CA HIS A 82 5.09 13.53 9.63
C HIS A 82 4.56 12.29 10.33
N VAL A 83 4.53 11.14 9.67
CA VAL A 83 3.91 9.92 10.22
C VAL A 83 4.89 8.77 10.35
N LEU A 84 4.70 7.98 11.42
CA LEU A 84 5.41 6.73 11.67
C LEU A 84 4.40 5.59 11.71
N PHE A 85 4.43 4.71 10.71
CA PHE A 85 3.69 3.46 10.73
C PHE A 85 4.48 2.40 11.46
N PHE A 86 3.99 1.94 12.60
CA PHE A 86 4.63 0.89 13.36
C PHE A 86 3.71 -0.32 13.53
N GLY A 87 4.29 -1.50 13.71
CA GLY A 87 3.50 -2.72 13.85
C GLY A 87 4.24 -3.97 13.38
N PRO A 88 3.59 -5.12 13.35
CA PRO A 88 4.21 -6.39 13.00
C PRO A 88 4.68 -6.42 11.54
N SER A 89 5.65 -7.30 11.24
CA SER A 89 6.17 -7.47 9.89
C SER A 89 5.08 -7.99 8.93
N GLY A 90 5.02 -7.40 7.72
CA GLY A 90 4.03 -7.81 6.71
C GLY A 90 2.59 -7.37 6.99
N ALA A 91 2.35 -6.41 7.89
CA ALA A 91 1.04 -5.81 8.13
C ALA A 91 0.58 -4.85 7.00
N GLY A 92 1.47 -4.46 6.09
CA GLY A 92 1.14 -3.55 4.99
C GLY A 92 1.70 -2.12 5.14
N LYS A 93 2.56 -1.85 6.14
CA LYS A 93 3.12 -0.52 6.42
C LYS A 93 3.76 0.15 5.20
N THR A 94 4.61 -0.58 4.47
CA THR A 94 5.28 -0.05 3.27
C THR A 94 4.31 0.16 2.11
N SER A 95 3.26 -0.67 1.98
CA SER A 95 2.18 -0.47 0.99
C SER A 95 1.39 0.80 1.32
N LEU A 96 1.05 1.00 2.59
CA LEU A 96 0.37 2.20 3.05
C LEU A 96 1.20 3.48 2.78
N ALA A 97 2.51 3.42 3.01
CA ALA A 97 3.40 4.54 2.70
C ALA A 97 3.43 4.86 1.20
N LYS A 98 3.30 3.85 0.34
CA LYS A 98 3.15 4.04 -1.11
C LYS A 98 1.80 4.66 -1.47
N ASP A 99 0.70 4.20 -0.85
CA ASP A 99 -0.62 4.79 -1.03
C ASP A 99 -0.62 6.29 -0.68
N VAL A 100 0.08 6.69 0.40
CA VAL A 100 0.27 8.12 0.74
C VAL A 100 1.02 8.87 -0.37
N TRP A 101 2.05 8.26 -0.96
CA TRP A 101 2.73 8.85 -2.12
C TRP A 101 1.82 8.94 -3.35
N ASP A 102 0.96 7.95 -3.59
CA ASP A 102 0.02 7.96 -4.72
C ASP A 102 -1.08 9.01 -4.55
N LEU A 103 -1.48 9.26 -3.31
CA LEU A 103 -2.39 10.34 -2.94
C LEU A 103 -1.75 11.73 -3.08
N PHE A 104 -0.41 11.83 -2.95
CA PHE A 104 0.33 13.09 -2.93
C PHE A 104 0.21 13.84 -4.27
N PRO A 105 -0.10 15.17 -4.27
CA PRO A 105 -0.14 15.96 -5.50
C PRO A 105 1.26 16.14 -6.07
N LYS A 106 1.47 15.57 -7.26
CA LYS A 106 2.82 15.42 -7.85
C LYS A 106 3.22 16.58 -8.78
N ASP A 107 2.30 17.40 -9.21
CA ASP A 107 2.57 18.43 -10.23
C ASP A 107 2.84 19.79 -9.58
N VAL A 108 3.98 20.41 -9.90
CA VAL A 108 4.48 21.62 -9.23
C VAL A 108 5.25 22.54 -10.18
N TRP A 109 5.22 23.84 -9.90
CA TRP A 109 6.12 24.82 -10.51
C TRP A 109 7.49 24.77 -9.82
N VAL A 110 8.55 24.73 -10.62
CA VAL A 110 9.96 24.75 -10.16
C VAL A 110 10.76 25.75 -10.98
N VAL A 111 11.87 26.22 -10.42
CA VAL A 111 12.89 26.95 -11.18
C VAL A 111 13.52 25.99 -12.19
N GLU A 112 13.48 26.34 -13.47
CA GLU A 112 14.06 25.50 -14.53
C GLU A 112 15.53 25.20 -14.27
N GLY A 113 15.87 23.90 -14.21
CA GLY A 113 17.23 23.41 -13.95
C GLY A 113 17.66 23.42 -12.47
N CYS A 114 16.79 23.75 -11.53
CA CYS A 114 17.12 23.64 -10.10
C CYS A 114 17.11 22.15 -9.64
N PRO A 115 18.24 21.63 -9.11
CA PRO A 115 18.34 20.23 -8.71
C PRO A 115 17.59 19.91 -7.41
N VAL A 116 17.20 20.93 -6.63
CA VAL A 116 16.46 20.78 -5.36
C VAL A 116 15.04 21.37 -5.42
N LEU A 117 14.53 21.66 -6.62
CA LEU A 117 13.13 22.02 -6.86
C LEU A 117 12.66 23.34 -6.22
N ASP A 118 13.51 24.37 -6.20
CA ASP A 118 13.09 25.67 -5.68
C ASP A 118 11.81 26.17 -6.35
N HIS A 119 10.93 26.80 -5.56
CA HIS A 119 9.76 27.45 -6.11
C HIS A 119 10.18 28.76 -6.82
N PRO A 120 9.71 29.04 -8.05
CA PRO A 120 10.12 30.27 -8.76
C PRO A 120 9.84 31.54 -7.99
N LEU A 121 8.73 31.60 -7.24
CA LEU A 121 8.37 32.77 -6.43
C LEU A 121 9.29 32.98 -5.22
N SER A 122 10.02 31.97 -4.76
CA SER A 122 11.03 32.15 -3.70
C SER A 122 12.18 33.10 -4.12
N LEU A 123 12.31 33.35 -5.43
CA LEU A 123 13.36 34.21 -5.97
C LEU A 123 12.90 35.65 -6.22
N VAL A 124 11.58 35.91 -6.21
CA VAL A 124 11.01 37.19 -6.67
C VAL A 124 9.96 37.78 -5.73
N ASP A 125 9.60 37.04 -4.68
CA ASP A 125 8.63 37.47 -3.68
C ASP A 125 9.19 37.25 -2.26
N VAL A 126 9.33 38.35 -1.51
CA VAL A 126 9.96 38.34 -0.19
C VAL A 126 9.23 37.43 0.78
N ALA A 127 7.90 37.49 0.83
CA ALA A 127 7.10 36.64 1.73
C ALA A 127 7.24 35.14 1.41
N THR A 128 7.34 34.81 0.13
CA THR A 128 7.60 33.44 -0.31
C THR A 128 9.04 33.00 0.04
N ALA A 129 10.03 33.87 -0.13
CA ALA A 129 11.42 33.58 0.18
C ALA A 129 11.67 33.36 1.69
N GLU A 130 11.00 34.14 2.55
CA GLU A 130 11.05 33.96 4.01
C GLU A 130 10.48 32.59 4.42
N ARG A 131 9.42 32.17 3.79
CA ARG A 131 8.76 30.90 4.10
C ARG A 131 9.44 29.68 3.46
N PHE A 132 9.88 29.83 2.24
CA PHE A 132 10.52 28.81 1.41
C PHE A 132 11.84 29.38 0.85
N PRO A 133 12.90 29.42 1.63
CA PRO A 133 14.15 30.04 1.21
C PRO A 133 14.74 29.31 -0.02
N PRO A 134 15.17 30.04 -1.04
CA PRO A 134 15.78 29.44 -2.22
C PRO A 134 17.13 28.82 -1.89
N CYS A 135 17.52 27.77 -2.62
CA CYS A 135 18.78 27.09 -2.43
C CYS A 135 19.98 27.98 -2.80
N PRO A 136 21.19 27.67 -2.29
CA PRO A 136 22.40 28.43 -2.61
C PRO A 136 22.70 28.52 -4.11
N LEU A 137 22.33 27.49 -4.89
CA LEU A 137 22.54 27.48 -6.34
C LEU A 137 21.66 28.53 -7.05
N CYS A 138 20.38 28.59 -6.70
CA CYS A 138 19.46 29.57 -7.26
C CYS A 138 19.79 30.98 -6.78
N ARG A 139 20.15 31.16 -5.50
CA ARG A 139 20.60 32.46 -4.99
C ARG A 139 21.78 33.00 -5.80
N ARG A 140 22.81 32.19 -6.04
CA ARG A 140 23.96 32.59 -6.86
C ARG A 140 23.62 32.86 -8.32
N ARG A 141 22.72 32.05 -8.90
CA ARG A 141 22.31 32.19 -10.30
C ARG A 141 21.55 33.50 -10.58
N PHE A 142 20.76 33.98 -9.62
CA PHE A 142 19.87 35.13 -9.79
C PHE A 142 20.27 36.34 -8.94
N SER A 143 21.39 36.29 -8.23
CA SER A 143 21.94 37.44 -7.55
C SER A 143 22.65 38.36 -8.54
N SER A 144 22.50 39.67 -8.37
CA SER A 144 23.25 40.67 -9.10
C SER A 144 24.70 40.84 -8.59
N GLU A 145 24.99 40.29 -7.40
CA GLU A 145 26.28 40.31 -6.74
C GLU A 145 26.95 38.94 -6.71
N SER A 146 28.27 38.89 -6.70
CA SER A 146 29.06 37.64 -6.59
C SER A 146 28.89 36.92 -5.25
N ASP A 147 28.28 37.59 -4.25
CA ASP A 147 28.07 37.07 -2.91
C ASP A 147 26.60 36.63 -2.72
N ALA A 148 26.37 35.30 -2.70
CA ALA A 148 25.05 34.73 -2.48
C ALA A 148 24.45 35.05 -1.08
N ALA A 149 25.27 35.49 -0.13
CA ALA A 149 24.80 35.93 1.19
C ALA A 149 24.01 37.25 1.13
N ARG A 150 24.16 38.02 0.06
CA ARG A 150 23.44 39.29 -0.18
C ARG A 150 22.26 39.15 -1.12
N PHE A 151 21.79 37.92 -1.36
CA PHE A 151 20.62 37.68 -2.19
C PHE A 151 19.37 38.35 -1.58
N ASP A 152 18.71 39.21 -2.37
CA ASP A 152 17.46 39.85 -2.00
C ASP A 152 16.43 39.64 -3.11
N PRO A 153 15.31 38.93 -2.83
CA PRO A 153 14.25 38.69 -3.81
C PRO A 153 13.63 39.96 -4.41
N ALA A 154 13.62 41.06 -3.65
CA ALA A 154 13.08 42.35 -4.12
C ALA A 154 13.89 42.94 -5.27
N HIS A 155 15.14 42.58 -5.43
CA HIS A 155 16.05 43.07 -6.45
C HIS A 155 16.20 42.14 -7.68
N VAL A 156 15.53 40.98 -7.67
CA VAL A 156 15.57 40.05 -8.81
C VAL A 156 14.52 40.45 -9.86
N ASP A 157 14.96 40.57 -11.12
CA ASP A 157 13.99 40.72 -12.21
C ASP A 157 13.16 39.46 -12.38
N ALA A 158 11.89 39.50 -12.02
CA ALA A 158 10.97 38.39 -12.08
C ALA A 158 10.81 37.78 -13.49
N ARG A 159 11.12 38.54 -14.57
CA ARG A 159 11.09 38.06 -15.95
C ARG A 159 12.31 37.19 -16.26
N SER A 160 13.40 37.34 -15.53
CA SER A 160 14.64 36.56 -15.70
C SER A 160 14.59 35.19 -15.03
N VAL A 161 13.59 34.91 -14.16
CA VAL A 161 13.45 33.65 -13.44
C VAL A 161 12.61 32.66 -14.25
N PRO A 162 13.21 31.69 -14.93
CA PRO A 162 12.48 30.71 -15.72
C PRO A 162 11.81 29.68 -14.80
N ALA A 163 10.57 29.40 -15.07
CA ALA A 163 9.72 28.45 -14.35
C ALA A 163 9.28 27.32 -15.29
N GLU A 164 9.26 26.10 -14.77
CA GLU A 164 8.76 24.93 -15.47
C GLU A 164 7.75 24.17 -14.59
N PHE A 165 6.64 23.71 -15.20
CA PHE A 165 5.65 22.89 -14.52
C PHE A 165 6.00 21.41 -14.70
N VAL A 166 6.39 20.74 -13.60
CA VAL A 166 6.97 19.39 -13.61
C VAL A 166 6.20 18.43 -12.72
N ARG A 167 6.35 17.14 -13.00
CA ARG A 167 5.86 16.06 -12.13
C ARG A 167 6.96 15.54 -11.24
N LEU A 168 6.69 15.54 -9.93
CA LEU A 168 7.55 14.91 -8.93
C LEU A 168 7.63 13.40 -9.17
N ARG A 169 8.84 12.85 -9.01
CA ARG A 169 9.16 11.43 -9.21
C ARG A 169 10.32 11.03 -8.32
N GLU A 170 10.67 9.75 -8.32
CA GLU A 170 11.83 9.27 -7.57
C GLU A 170 13.12 10.02 -7.95
N GLY A 171 13.86 10.44 -6.92
CA GLY A 171 15.03 11.30 -7.05
C GLY A 171 14.73 12.79 -7.31
N TYR A 172 13.45 13.17 -7.47
CA TYR A 172 13.00 14.51 -7.83
C TYR A 172 11.65 14.82 -7.19
N GLY A 173 11.67 15.19 -5.91
CA GLY A 173 10.50 15.43 -5.06
C GLY A 173 9.95 14.17 -4.37
N PHE A 174 10.51 13.00 -4.66
CA PHE A 174 10.26 11.78 -3.90
C PHE A 174 11.58 11.06 -3.65
N ALA A 175 11.83 10.69 -2.42
CA ALA A 175 12.98 9.88 -2.08
C ALA A 175 12.57 8.72 -1.18
N ARG A 176 13.16 7.56 -1.43
CA ARG A 176 13.03 6.38 -0.57
C ARG A 176 14.38 6.05 0.05
N LEU A 177 14.34 5.81 1.35
CA LEU A 177 15.46 5.35 2.16
C LEU A 177 15.08 4.03 2.83
N GLN A 178 15.90 3.00 2.67
CA GLN A 178 15.79 1.76 3.43
C GLN A 178 16.70 1.86 4.65
N GLY A 179 16.14 1.74 5.85
CA GLY A 179 16.90 1.74 7.10
C GLY A 179 17.83 0.53 7.19
N SER A 180 19.09 0.79 7.42
CA SER A 180 20.12 -0.20 7.75
C SER A 180 21.24 0.45 8.53
N SER A 181 22.09 -0.35 9.20
CA SER A 181 23.30 0.12 9.92
C SER A 181 24.36 0.76 9.00
N GLU A 182 24.25 0.56 7.68
CA GLU A 182 25.18 1.07 6.68
C GLU A 182 24.75 2.41 6.08
N VAL A 183 23.64 2.99 6.53
CA VAL A 183 23.18 4.31 6.06
C VAL A 183 23.86 5.40 6.86
N PHE A 184 24.80 6.08 6.24
CA PHE A 184 25.54 7.20 6.82
C PHE A 184 24.86 8.55 6.55
N PRO A 185 25.15 9.60 7.33
CA PRO A 185 24.64 10.95 7.14
C PRO A 185 24.76 11.49 5.71
N ASP A 186 25.84 11.21 5.03
CA ASP A 186 26.09 11.69 3.65
C ASP A 186 25.06 11.13 2.63
N HIS A 187 24.46 9.95 2.89
CA HIS A 187 23.37 9.43 2.05
C HIS A 187 22.12 10.33 2.14
N LEU A 188 21.90 10.98 3.31
CA LEU A 188 20.78 11.87 3.54
C LEU A 188 21.05 13.28 3.02
N THR A 189 22.22 13.83 3.33
CA THR A 189 22.55 15.24 3.06
C THR A 189 23.08 15.47 1.66
N GLY A 190 23.78 14.48 1.12
CA GLY A 190 24.46 14.56 -0.18
C GLY A 190 25.98 14.45 -0.08
N ASN A 191 26.59 14.23 -1.20
CA ASN A 191 28.03 14.02 -1.33
C ASN A 191 28.63 14.89 -2.44
N ILE A 192 29.95 14.86 -2.61
CA ILE A 192 30.62 15.58 -3.67
C ILE A 192 30.50 14.80 -4.99
N ASN A 193 30.08 15.48 -6.05
CA ASN A 193 30.18 14.98 -7.41
C ASN A 193 31.59 15.21 -7.93
N LEU A 194 32.37 14.14 -8.08
CA LEU A 194 33.78 14.21 -8.44
C LEU A 194 34.02 14.87 -9.82
N ARG A 195 33.14 14.62 -10.79
CA ARG A 195 33.23 15.24 -12.11
C ARG A 195 33.08 16.76 -12.05
N ARG A 196 32.06 17.22 -11.29
CA ARG A 196 31.90 18.67 -11.08
C ARG A 196 33.03 19.28 -10.27
N LEU A 197 33.60 18.52 -9.35
CA LEU A 197 34.78 18.96 -8.59
C LEU A 197 35.99 19.19 -9.51
N GLU A 198 36.24 18.31 -10.48
CA GLU A 198 37.28 18.48 -11.47
C GLU A 198 37.09 19.75 -12.31
N GLU A 199 35.85 20.06 -12.68
CA GLU A 199 35.52 21.26 -13.48
C GLU A 199 35.60 22.56 -12.68
N ILE A 200 35.25 22.55 -11.39
CA ILE A 200 35.11 23.75 -10.55
C ILE A 200 36.35 24.01 -9.70
N GLY A 201 37.08 22.96 -9.26
CA GLY A 201 38.31 23.03 -8.48
C GLY A 201 38.13 23.43 -7.01
N ASP A 202 36.89 23.74 -6.54
CA ASP A 202 36.59 24.10 -5.16
C ASP A 202 35.65 23.06 -4.52
N PRO A 203 36.14 22.21 -3.59
CA PRO A 203 35.33 21.19 -2.94
C PRO A 203 34.25 21.75 -2.00
N MET A 204 34.32 23.00 -1.58
CA MET A 204 33.37 23.67 -0.70
C MET A 204 32.28 24.40 -1.49
N SER A 205 32.36 24.46 -2.79
CA SER A 205 31.36 25.07 -3.65
C SER A 205 30.06 24.27 -3.62
N PRO A 206 28.87 24.88 -3.41
CA PRO A 206 27.58 24.18 -3.50
C PRO A 206 27.32 23.61 -4.90
N LEU A 207 28.02 24.05 -5.94
CA LEU A 207 27.92 23.55 -7.30
C LEU A 207 28.43 22.11 -7.46
N VAL A 208 29.35 21.64 -6.58
CA VAL A 208 29.87 20.28 -6.60
C VAL A 208 28.97 19.27 -5.88
N LEU A 209 27.89 19.74 -5.23
CA LEU A 209 27.00 18.87 -4.46
C LEU A 209 26.20 17.92 -5.35
N GLU A 210 26.23 16.62 -5.01
CA GLU A 210 25.28 15.62 -5.43
C GLU A 210 24.18 15.51 -4.36
N PRO A 211 22.92 15.85 -4.68
CA PRO A 211 21.84 15.89 -3.66
C PRO A 211 21.59 14.53 -3.01
N GLY A 212 21.60 14.50 -1.65
CA GLY A 212 21.20 13.35 -0.85
C GLY A 212 19.68 13.17 -0.80
N LYS A 213 19.23 12.13 -0.07
CA LYS A 213 17.81 11.76 -0.01
C LYS A 213 16.90 12.88 0.52
N LEU A 214 17.35 13.69 1.48
CA LEU A 214 16.59 14.82 2.01
C LEU A 214 16.35 15.88 0.94
N LEU A 215 17.39 16.20 0.16
CA LEU A 215 17.30 17.19 -0.92
C LEU A 215 16.48 16.67 -2.11
N GLN A 216 16.60 15.37 -2.41
CA GLN A 216 15.79 14.71 -3.43
C GLN A 216 14.29 14.69 -3.07
N ALA A 217 13.96 14.69 -1.78
CA ALA A 217 12.59 14.72 -1.28
C ALA A 217 11.99 16.13 -1.20
N ASN A 218 12.82 17.18 -1.35
CA ASN A 218 12.37 18.56 -1.19
C ASN A 218 11.10 18.85 -2.00
N ARG A 219 10.16 19.55 -1.38
CA ARG A 219 8.82 19.88 -1.88
C ARG A 219 7.92 18.66 -2.18
N GLY A 220 8.23 17.50 -1.60
CA GLY A 220 7.48 16.29 -1.84
C GLY A 220 7.38 15.37 -0.65
N LEU A 221 7.82 14.12 -0.80
CA LEU A 221 7.68 13.10 0.23
C LEU A 221 8.97 12.31 0.41
N LEU A 222 9.37 12.12 1.67
CA LEU A 222 10.43 11.22 2.07
C LEU A 222 9.83 9.95 2.69
N LEU A 223 10.08 8.81 2.08
CA LEU A 223 9.75 7.50 2.63
C LEU A 223 10.98 6.89 3.30
N VAL A 224 10.92 6.68 4.62
CA VAL A 224 11.96 5.98 5.39
C VAL A 224 11.42 4.64 5.86
N ASP A 225 11.82 3.58 5.17
CA ASP A 225 11.41 2.22 5.52
C ASP A 225 12.35 1.67 6.61
N GLU A 226 11.80 1.09 7.69
CA GLU A 226 12.54 0.55 8.85
C GLU A 226 13.46 1.58 9.55
N ILE A 227 12.90 2.75 9.91
CA ILE A 227 13.65 3.87 10.51
C ILE A 227 14.44 3.49 11.76
N GLY A 228 13.92 2.57 12.60
CA GLY A 228 14.61 2.09 13.81
C GLY A 228 15.90 1.32 13.54
N LYS A 229 16.21 0.99 12.28
CA LYS A 229 17.51 0.39 11.89
C LYS A 229 18.56 1.41 11.48
N LEU A 230 18.22 2.70 11.42
CA LEU A 230 19.18 3.77 11.13
C LEU A 230 20.11 4.02 12.33
N PRO A 231 21.39 4.26 12.09
CA PRO A 231 22.31 4.72 13.14
C PRO A 231 21.84 6.05 13.76
N LEU A 232 22.08 6.26 15.05
CA LEU A 232 21.69 7.47 15.77
C LEU A 232 22.19 8.77 15.10
N GLY A 233 23.41 8.76 14.57
CA GLY A 233 23.96 9.91 13.85
C GLY A 233 23.16 10.28 12.60
N THR A 234 22.62 9.28 11.90
CA THR A 234 21.76 9.46 10.72
C THR A 234 20.37 9.91 11.11
N GLN A 235 19.83 9.40 12.23
CA GLN A 235 18.55 9.87 12.79
C GLN A 235 18.62 11.34 13.22
N ASN A 236 19.74 11.82 13.78
CA ASN A 236 19.91 13.23 14.16
C ASN A 236 19.90 14.17 12.94
N VAL A 237 20.46 13.75 11.80
CA VAL A 237 20.38 14.53 10.55
C VAL A 237 18.92 14.60 10.04
N LEU A 238 18.21 13.50 10.12
CA LEU A 238 16.77 13.50 9.77
C LEU A 238 15.97 14.41 10.69
N LEU A 239 16.22 14.34 12.00
CA LEU A 239 15.59 15.21 13.02
C LEU A 239 15.81 16.69 12.70
N GLN A 240 17.04 17.09 12.38
CA GLN A 240 17.35 18.48 12.00
C GLN A 240 16.52 18.91 10.77
N ALA A 241 16.48 18.10 9.72
CA ALA A 241 15.69 18.42 8.54
C ALA A 241 14.19 18.57 8.83
N LEU A 242 13.62 17.72 9.70
CA LEU A 242 12.21 17.80 10.10
C LEU A 242 11.89 19.04 10.96
N GLN A 243 12.87 19.54 11.71
CA GLN A 243 12.70 20.71 12.57
C GLN A 243 12.89 22.04 11.83
N GLU A 244 13.95 22.11 11.02
CA GLU A 244 14.40 23.36 10.41
C GLU A 244 13.90 23.52 8.96
N GLY A 245 13.42 22.44 8.32
CA GLY A 245 13.09 22.44 6.89
C GLY A 245 14.28 22.69 5.97
N THR A 246 15.49 22.53 6.54
CA THR A 246 16.77 22.75 5.84
C THR A 246 17.79 21.68 6.24
N VAL A 247 18.78 21.50 5.39
CA VAL A 247 19.90 20.62 5.66
C VAL A 247 21.21 21.26 5.18
N THR A 248 22.25 21.13 6.00
CA THR A 248 23.61 21.58 5.66
C THR A 248 24.46 20.36 5.36
N PRO A 249 24.75 20.06 4.08
CA PRO A 249 25.62 18.94 3.73
C PRO A 249 27.02 19.12 4.33
N SER A 250 27.60 18.03 4.82
CA SER A 250 28.91 18.04 5.51
C SER A 250 30.06 18.63 4.69
N LYS A 251 29.89 18.67 3.37
CA LYS A 251 30.92 19.15 2.41
C LYS A 251 30.66 20.57 1.90
N THR A 252 29.62 21.26 2.40
CA THR A 252 29.36 22.66 2.08
C THR A 252 29.13 23.45 3.35
N ARG A 253 29.26 24.79 3.28
CA ARG A 253 28.98 25.70 4.41
C ARG A 253 27.57 26.29 4.33
N GLU A 254 26.82 25.97 3.28
CA GLU A 254 25.52 26.56 3.01
C GLU A 254 24.39 25.56 3.22
N SER A 255 23.28 26.03 3.80
CA SER A 255 22.08 25.23 4.02
C SER A 255 21.20 25.23 2.76
N PHE A 256 20.63 24.08 2.47
CA PHE A 256 19.70 23.84 1.38
C PHE A 256 18.30 23.60 1.94
N PRO A 257 17.24 24.00 1.24
CA PRO A 257 15.86 23.69 1.63
C PRO A 257 15.61 22.18 1.56
N ALA A 258 14.91 21.66 2.56
CA ALA A 258 14.51 20.27 2.69
C ALA A 258 13.10 20.18 3.30
N GLU A 259 12.14 20.81 2.62
CA GLU A 259 10.72 20.85 3.02
C GLU A 259 9.97 19.70 2.38
N PHE A 260 9.53 18.73 3.17
CA PHE A 260 8.84 17.51 2.71
C PHE A 260 7.92 16.94 3.78
N VAL A 261 7.02 16.05 3.38
CA VAL A 261 6.29 15.17 4.32
C VAL A 261 7.11 13.89 4.50
N ALA A 262 7.46 13.55 5.75
CA ALA A 262 8.09 12.28 6.04
C ALA A 262 7.04 11.21 6.37
N VAL A 263 7.20 10.05 5.74
CA VAL A 263 6.45 8.82 6.02
C VAL A 263 7.44 7.75 6.39
N CYS A 264 7.44 7.37 7.66
CA CYS A 264 8.38 6.41 8.22
C CYS A 264 7.69 5.09 8.52
N THR A 265 8.42 3.97 8.50
CA THR A 265 7.94 2.68 8.97
C THR A 265 8.88 2.09 10.01
N SER A 266 8.35 1.32 10.98
CA SER A 266 9.14 0.56 11.94
C SER A 266 8.46 -0.76 12.28
N ASN A 267 9.23 -1.78 12.65
CA ASN A 267 8.71 -2.95 13.32
C ASN A 267 8.62 -2.67 14.83
N LEU A 268 7.77 -3.42 15.55
CA LEU A 268 7.62 -3.29 16.99
C LEU A 268 8.96 -3.48 17.74
N SER A 269 9.78 -4.43 17.31
CA SER A 269 11.09 -4.72 17.89
C SER A 269 12.12 -3.59 17.74
N ASP A 270 11.91 -2.68 16.81
CA ASP A 270 12.88 -1.66 16.45
C ASP A 270 12.47 -0.25 16.94
N LEU A 271 11.32 -0.14 17.64
CA LEU A 271 10.82 1.16 18.14
C LEU A 271 11.77 1.79 19.15
N ASP A 272 12.29 1.00 20.07
CA ASP A 272 13.21 1.46 21.12
C ASP A 272 14.56 1.96 20.56
N ASN A 273 14.85 1.68 19.29
CA ASN A 273 16.04 2.17 18.59
C ASN A 273 15.84 3.55 17.97
N ILE A 274 14.61 4.09 17.96
CA ILE A 274 14.33 5.44 17.46
C ILE A 274 14.60 6.42 18.61
N ASN A 275 15.40 7.45 18.37
CA ASN A 275 15.67 8.43 19.42
C ASN A 275 14.40 9.23 19.79
N ASP A 276 14.24 9.53 21.07
CA ASP A 276 13.05 10.20 21.59
C ASP A 276 12.72 11.52 20.87
N PRO A 277 13.69 12.45 20.62
CA PRO A 277 13.40 13.68 19.89
C PRO A 277 12.86 13.49 18.48
N LEU A 278 13.29 12.43 17.78
CA LEU A 278 12.77 12.10 16.46
C LEU A 278 11.36 11.51 16.56
N SER A 279 11.13 10.63 17.53
CA SER A 279 9.82 10.05 17.82
C SER A 279 8.78 11.12 18.10
N ASP A 280 9.12 12.16 18.87
CA ASP A 280 8.25 13.30 19.20
C ASP A 280 7.83 14.14 17.96
N ARG A 281 8.55 14.04 16.85
CA ARG A 281 8.24 14.75 15.59
C ARG A 281 7.38 13.93 14.65
N LEU A 282 7.13 12.66 14.98
CA LEU A 282 6.38 11.73 14.16
C LEU A 282 5.03 11.40 14.83
N THR A 283 3.95 11.53 14.09
CA THR A 283 2.66 10.99 14.56
C THR A 283 2.67 9.48 14.36
N SER A 284 2.74 8.76 15.47
CA SER A 284 2.84 7.31 15.48
C SER A 284 1.47 6.66 15.28
N LEU A 285 1.35 5.78 14.29
CA LEU A 285 0.13 5.06 13.94
C LEU A 285 0.40 3.55 13.91
N HIS A 286 -0.35 2.81 14.72
CA HIS A 286 -0.24 1.36 14.76
C HIS A 286 -0.91 0.73 13.54
N VAL A 287 -0.17 -0.06 12.78
CA VAL A 287 -0.66 -0.83 11.63
C VAL A 287 -0.57 -2.31 11.98
N GLY A 288 -1.66 -2.84 12.51
CA GLY A 288 -1.79 -4.24 12.90
C GLY A 288 -2.33 -5.14 11.79
N TYR A 289 -2.50 -6.42 12.09
CA TYR A 289 -3.24 -7.33 11.21
C TYR A 289 -4.73 -7.11 11.36
N ASN A 290 -5.47 -7.22 10.25
CA ASN A 290 -6.91 -7.14 10.28
C ASN A 290 -7.50 -8.35 11.03
N ARG A 291 -8.51 -8.11 11.87
CA ARG A 291 -9.20 -9.12 12.68
C ARG A 291 -10.46 -9.63 11.99
N HIS A 292 -11.08 -8.82 11.11
CA HIS A 292 -12.30 -9.18 10.41
C HIS A 292 -12.02 -9.99 9.15
N HIS A 293 -12.77 -11.05 8.96
CA HIS A 293 -12.64 -11.94 7.80
C HIS A 293 -12.87 -11.20 6.47
N ALA A 294 -13.85 -10.30 6.43
CA ALA A 294 -14.12 -9.46 5.26
C ALA A 294 -12.90 -8.62 4.83
N ASP A 295 -12.18 -8.04 5.77
CA ASP A 295 -10.96 -7.27 5.47
C ASP A 295 -9.83 -8.17 4.96
N ASN A 296 -9.64 -9.36 5.54
CA ASN A 296 -8.64 -10.32 5.08
C ASN A 296 -8.95 -10.83 3.67
N ARG A 297 -10.23 -11.07 3.33
CA ARG A 297 -10.67 -11.36 1.96
C ARG A 297 -10.34 -10.22 1.00
N ARG A 298 -10.57 -8.97 1.42
CA ARG A 298 -10.26 -7.78 0.63
C ARG A 298 -8.76 -7.65 0.37
N ILE A 299 -7.90 -7.93 1.37
CA ILE A 299 -6.44 -8.00 1.18
C ILE A 299 -6.06 -8.99 0.07
N VAL A 300 -6.64 -10.20 0.12
CA VAL A 300 -6.36 -11.22 -0.89
C VAL A 300 -6.88 -10.79 -2.26
N ALA A 301 -8.05 -10.17 -2.33
CA ALA A 301 -8.64 -9.68 -3.58
C ALA A 301 -7.76 -8.58 -4.22
N VAL A 302 -7.35 -7.57 -3.46
CA VAL A 302 -6.45 -6.49 -3.91
C VAL A 302 -5.11 -7.05 -4.39
N GLY A 303 -4.47 -7.89 -3.60
CA GLY A 303 -3.17 -8.46 -3.96
C GLY A 303 -3.22 -9.42 -5.16
N ARG A 304 -4.37 -10.06 -5.43
CA ARG A 304 -4.58 -10.87 -6.65
C ARG A 304 -4.79 -10.00 -7.88
N ALA A 305 -5.44 -8.85 -7.74
CA ALA A 305 -5.62 -7.89 -8.83
C ALA A 305 -4.28 -7.30 -9.28
N GLU A 306 -3.39 -6.99 -8.33
CA GLU A 306 -2.05 -6.46 -8.63
C GLU A 306 -1.12 -7.49 -9.28
N THR A 307 -1.24 -8.76 -8.90
CA THR A 307 -0.41 -9.86 -9.41
C THR A 307 -1.27 -11.08 -9.72
N PRO A 308 -1.81 -11.20 -10.94
CA PRO A 308 -2.60 -12.36 -11.35
C PRO A 308 -1.80 -13.65 -11.17
N ARG A 309 -2.28 -14.53 -10.28
CA ARG A 309 -1.58 -15.76 -9.89
C ARG A 309 -2.54 -16.92 -10.00
N GLY A 310 -2.84 -17.38 -11.18
CA GLY A 310 -3.70 -18.54 -11.38
C GLY A 310 -5.05 -18.47 -10.65
N TYR A 311 -5.96 -19.34 -11.01
CA TYR A 311 -7.29 -19.40 -10.40
C TYR A 311 -7.29 -20.24 -9.12
N VAL A 312 -8.05 -19.81 -8.11
CA VAL A 312 -8.37 -20.59 -6.90
C VAL A 312 -9.84 -20.34 -6.54
N PRO A 313 -10.67 -21.39 -6.37
CA PRO A 313 -12.08 -21.24 -5.95
C PRO A 313 -12.23 -20.44 -4.65
N GLU A 314 -13.26 -19.60 -4.57
CA GLU A 314 -13.55 -18.74 -3.41
C GLU A 314 -13.60 -19.55 -2.10
N ILE A 315 -14.22 -20.74 -2.13
CA ILE A 315 -14.30 -21.64 -0.96
C ILE A 315 -12.90 -21.96 -0.41
N LEU A 316 -11.94 -22.23 -1.28
CA LEU A 316 -10.55 -22.55 -0.87
C LEU A 316 -9.82 -21.31 -0.37
N VAL A 317 -10.06 -20.14 -1.00
CA VAL A 317 -9.48 -18.88 -0.54
C VAL A 317 -9.98 -18.56 0.86
N ASP A 318 -11.30 -18.60 1.08
CA ASP A 318 -11.91 -18.34 2.39
C ASP A 318 -11.43 -19.30 3.45
N ALA A 319 -11.39 -20.60 3.15
CA ALA A 319 -10.88 -21.61 4.10
C ALA A 319 -9.41 -21.36 4.46
N GLY A 320 -8.57 -21.00 3.48
CA GLY A 320 -7.17 -20.65 3.73
C GLY A 320 -7.01 -19.43 4.62
N ILE A 321 -7.82 -18.39 4.41
CA ILE A 321 -7.85 -17.19 5.25
C ILE A 321 -8.25 -17.55 6.68
N ARG A 322 -9.32 -18.34 6.89
CA ARG A 322 -9.80 -18.75 8.21
C ARG A 322 -8.74 -19.56 8.99
N VAL A 323 -8.02 -20.44 8.33
CA VAL A 323 -6.90 -21.16 8.99
C VAL A 323 -5.83 -20.21 9.50
N ILE A 324 -5.48 -19.19 8.70
CA ILE A 324 -4.48 -18.17 9.11
C ILE A 324 -5.06 -17.27 10.23
N GLU A 325 -6.34 -16.93 10.20
CA GLU A 325 -6.99 -16.16 11.26
C GLU A 325 -6.98 -16.92 12.61
N VAL A 326 -7.30 -18.22 12.59
CA VAL A 326 -7.21 -19.06 13.80
C VAL A 326 -5.77 -19.14 14.29
N TRP A 327 -4.79 -19.24 13.36
CA TRP A 327 -3.38 -19.19 13.73
C TRP A 327 -3.04 -17.87 14.43
N ARG A 328 -3.47 -16.73 13.89
CA ARG A 328 -3.28 -15.41 14.49
C ARG A 328 -3.91 -15.30 15.88
N LEU A 329 -5.15 -15.77 16.05
CA LEU A 329 -5.87 -15.72 17.33
C LEU A 329 -5.18 -16.55 18.42
N LYS A 330 -4.69 -17.74 18.07
CA LYS A 330 -4.03 -18.65 19.03
C LYS A 330 -2.58 -18.26 19.35
N ASN A 331 -1.99 -17.41 18.55
CA ASN A 331 -0.61 -16.96 18.66
C ASN A 331 -0.53 -15.43 18.75
N SER A 332 -1.61 -14.76 19.24
CA SER A 332 -1.61 -13.32 19.49
C SER A 332 -0.72 -12.95 20.68
N ASP A 333 -0.49 -11.66 20.88
CA ASP A 333 0.51 -11.02 21.73
C ASP A 333 0.67 -11.48 23.17
N ASP A 334 -0.26 -12.28 23.70
CA ASP A 334 -0.16 -12.88 25.04
C ASP A 334 0.85 -14.04 25.13
N ASN A 335 1.46 -14.44 24.00
CA ASN A 335 2.45 -15.51 23.99
C ASN A 335 3.69 -15.13 23.17
N PRO A 336 4.65 -14.40 23.78
CA PRO A 336 5.86 -13.91 23.12
C PRO A 336 6.78 -15.01 22.56
N ASP A 337 6.61 -16.27 23.01
CA ASP A 337 7.42 -17.41 22.55
C ASP A 337 7.00 -17.92 21.15
N ILE A 338 5.90 -17.42 20.61
CA ILE A 338 5.43 -17.80 19.28
C ILE A 338 5.74 -16.69 18.30
N GLY A 339 6.89 -16.79 17.66
CA GLY A 339 7.34 -15.84 16.66
C GLY A 339 6.36 -15.63 15.50
N GLU A 340 6.52 -14.54 14.83
CA GLU A 340 5.70 -13.88 13.80
C GLU A 340 4.45 -14.64 13.34
N VAL A 341 3.32 -14.14 13.79
CA VAL A 341 1.97 -14.55 13.39
C VAL A 341 1.83 -14.43 11.87
N GLY A 342 1.09 -15.32 11.24
CA GLY A 342 0.88 -15.33 9.78
C GLY A 342 0.55 -13.94 9.21
N SER A 343 1.48 -13.37 8.48
CA SER A 343 1.39 -12.01 7.96
C SER A 343 0.38 -11.89 6.79
N ASN A 344 0.04 -10.67 6.39
CA ASN A 344 -0.76 -10.47 5.17
C ASN A 344 -0.06 -11.05 3.92
N ARG A 345 1.28 -11.10 3.91
CA ARG A 345 2.04 -11.82 2.87
C ARG A 345 1.75 -13.32 2.89
N THR A 346 1.51 -13.91 4.06
CA THR A 346 1.12 -15.33 4.17
C THR A 346 -0.25 -15.56 3.54
N LEU A 347 -1.24 -14.68 3.77
CA LEU A 347 -2.56 -14.76 3.13
C LEU A 347 -2.45 -14.76 1.59
N LEU A 348 -1.66 -13.84 1.03
CA LEU A 348 -1.44 -13.74 -0.41
C LEU A 348 -0.74 -14.98 -0.98
N ASP A 349 0.24 -15.51 -0.27
CA ASP A 349 1.00 -16.68 -0.70
C ASP A 349 0.21 -17.99 -0.64
N VAL A 350 -0.72 -18.14 0.29
CA VAL A 350 -1.58 -19.33 0.35
C VAL A 350 -2.28 -19.55 -0.98
N ALA A 351 -2.99 -18.53 -1.50
CA ALA A 351 -3.70 -18.64 -2.77
C ALA A 351 -2.74 -18.91 -3.95
N ALA A 352 -1.60 -18.21 -4.01
CA ALA A 352 -0.61 -18.39 -5.06
C ALA A 352 -0.01 -19.79 -5.08
N ARG A 353 0.35 -20.33 -3.92
CA ARG A 353 0.94 -21.69 -3.80
C ARG A 353 -0.07 -22.78 -4.06
N THR A 354 -1.32 -22.60 -3.60
CA THR A 354 -2.41 -23.53 -3.88
C THR A 354 -2.61 -23.68 -5.39
N SER A 355 -2.69 -22.57 -6.13
CA SER A 355 -2.78 -22.61 -7.60
C SER A 355 -1.57 -23.27 -8.25
N ALA A 356 -0.36 -22.92 -7.81
CA ALA A 356 0.88 -23.49 -8.38
C ALA A 356 0.97 -25.01 -8.17
N ILE A 357 0.55 -25.51 -7.01
CA ILE A 357 0.55 -26.96 -6.70
C ILE A 357 -0.45 -27.71 -7.60
N ALA A 358 -1.65 -27.14 -7.79
CA ALA A 358 -2.63 -27.73 -8.72
C ALA A 358 -2.08 -27.81 -10.14
N LEU A 359 -1.44 -26.73 -10.63
CA LEU A 359 -0.81 -26.70 -11.96
C LEU A 359 0.31 -27.74 -12.09
N LEU A 360 1.14 -27.93 -11.07
CA LEU A 360 2.17 -28.98 -11.06
C LEU A 360 1.55 -30.38 -11.14
N ALA A 361 0.36 -30.56 -10.59
CA ALA A 361 -0.39 -31.82 -10.69
C ALA A 361 -1.24 -31.93 -11.99
N GLY A 362 -1.05 -31.01 -12.95
CA GLY A 362 -1.77 -31.00 -14.23
C GLY A 362 -3.23 -30.55 -14.14
N ARG A 363 -3.62 -29.88 -13.04
CA ARG A 363 -4.98 -29.38 -12.84
C ARG A 363 -5.04 -27.86 -12.95
N SER A 364 -6.05 -27.34 -13.64
CA SER A 364 -6.32 -25.90 -13.73
C SER A 364 -7.13 -25.37 -12.55
N ILE A 365 -7.85 -26.26 -11.84
CA ILE A 365 -8.67 -25.93 -10.67
C ILE A 365 -8.12 -26.66 -9.47
N PRO A 366 -7.70 -25.94 -8.40
CA PRO A 366 -7.21 -26.52 -7.16
C PRO A 366 -8.29 -27.28 -6.38
N VAL A 367 -7.84 -28.28 -5.60
CA VAL A 367 -8.65 -29.04 -4.66
C VAL A 367 -8.18 -28.81 -3.20
N ALA A 368 -8.89 -29.36 -2.22
CA ALA A 368 -8.57 -29.17 -0.81
C ALA A 368 -7.14 -29.64 -0.42
N ASP A 369 -6.63 -30.68 -1.04
CA ASP A 369 -5.26 -31.17 -0.79
C ASP A 369 -4.20 -30.19 -1.30
N ASP A 370 -4.48 -29.47 -2.40
CA ASP A 370 -3.61 -28.41 -2.89
C ASP A 370 -3.58 -27.22 -1.91
N LEU A 371 -4.73 -26.90 -1.28
CA LEU A 371 -4.81 -25.89 -0.24
C LEU A 371 -4.01 -26.30 1.00
N ARG A 372 -4.13 -27.58 1.44
CA ARG A 372 -3.34 -28.11 2.56
C ARG A 372 -1.85 -27.95 2.34
N ALA A 373 -1.37 -28.33 1.16
CA ALA A 373 0.03 -28.16 0.78
C ALA A 373 0.42 -26.68 0.63
N GLY A 374 -0.46 -25.87 0.05
CA GLY A 374 -0.29 -24.41 -0.11
C GLY A 374 -0.13 -23.69 1.22
N LEU A 375 -0.97 -24.02 2.22
CA LEU A 375 -0.88 -23.51 3.59
C LEU A 375 0.46 -23.87 4.22
N LEU A 376 0.86 -25.15 4.17
CA LEU A 376 2.15 -25.58 4.71
C LEU A 376 3.32 -24.81 4.08
N HIS A 377 3.32 -24.67 2.75
CA HIS A 377 4.37 -23.96 2.05
C HIS A 377 4.37 -22.46 2.34
N ALA A 378 3.21 -21.83 2.53
CA ALA A 378 3.11 -20.41 2.86
C ALA A 378 3.53 -20.10 4.30
N MET A 379 3.27 -21.03 5.25
CA MET A 379 3.61 -20.87 6.66
C MET A 379 5.05 -21.28 6.97
N ARG A 380 5.59 -22.26 6.23
CA ARG A 380 6.97 -22.72 6.38
C ARG A 380 7.96 -21.57 6.19
N GLY A 381 8.85 -21.33 7.13
CA GLY A 381 9.86 -20.27 7.08
C GLY A 381 9.33 -18.87 7.47
N ARG A 382 8.01 -18.69 7.63
CA ARG A 382 7.42 -17.44 8.17
C ARG A 382 6.97 -17.58 9.61
N VAL A 383 6.60 -18.78 9.99
CA VAL A 383 6.34 -19.14 11.39
C VAL A 383 7.68 -19.52 12.03
N ARG A 384 8.13 -18.70 12.98
CA ARG A 384 9.39 -18.99 13.68
C ARG A 384 9.24 -20.21 14.58
N ALA A 385 10.31 -20.98 14.68
CA ALA A 385 10.41 -22.04 15.67
C ALA A 385 10.40 -21.44 17.08
N ARG A 386 9.79 -22.14 18.03
CA ARG A 386 9.88 -21.80 19.45
C ARG A 386 11.32 -22.00 19.93
N SER A 387 11.68 -21.34 21.05
CA SER A 387 12.99 -21.53 21.66
C SER A 387 13.28 -23.02 21.90
N GLY A 388 14.39 -23.52 21.33
CA GLY A 388 14.76 -24.95 21.41
C GLY A 388 14.05 -25.89 20.42
N GLU A 389 13.12 -25.41 19.60
CA GLU A 389 12.43 -26.21 18.59
C GLU A 389 13.27 -26.32 17.31
N SER A 390 13.46 -27.52 16.80
CA SER A 390 14.11 -27.73 15.49
C SER A 390 13.18 -27.36 14.34
N PHE A 391 13.74 -27.15 13.15
CA PHE A 391 12.96 -26.88 11.94
C PHE A 391 11.92 -28.00 11.66
N GLN A 392 12.29 -29.25 11.86
CA GLN A 392 11.38 -30.39 11.64
C GLN A 392 10.23 -30.41 12.66
N GLN A 393 10.50 -30.06 13.91
CA GLN A 393 9.47 -29.98 14.96
C GLN A 393 8.50 -28.83 14.66
N ASN A 394 9.01 -27.65 14.25
CA ASN A 394 8.19 -26.52 13.83
C ASN A 394 7.30 -26.89 12.63
N GLU A 395 7.86 -27.54 11.62
CA GLU A 395 7.07 -27.99 10.44
C GLU A 395 5.99 -29.00 10.84
N ARG A 396 6.29 -29.93 11.75
CA ARG A 396 5.32 -30.90 12.27
C ARG A 396 4.17 -30.17 12.99
N ARG A 397 4.49 -29.22 13.84
CA ARG A 397 3.49 -28.38 14.55
C ARG A 397 2.57 -27.62 13.58
N ILE A 398 3.12 -27.06 12.50
CA ILE A 398 2.34 -26.38 11.47
C ILE A 398 1.41 -27.39 10.76
N ARG A 399 1.88 -28.60 10.43
CA ARG A 399 1.05 -29.66 9.81
C ARG A 399 -0.11 -30.06 10.71
N GLU A 400 0.18 -30.39 11.97
CA GLU A 400 -0.82 -30.77 12.97
C GLU A 400 -1.88 -29.68 13.13
N PHE A 401 -1.47 -28.42 13.12
CA PHE A 401 -2.39 -27.28 13.15
C PHE A 401 -3.28 -27.22 11.90
N ILE A 402 -2.69 -27.31 10.71
CA ILE A 402 -3.44 -27.30 9.46
C ILE A 402 -4.45 -28.46 9.43
N ASP A 403 -4.02 -29.67 9.81
CA ASP A 403 -4.88 -30.86 9.84
C ASP A 403 -6.04 -30.71 10.83
N GLN A 404 -5.83 -30.02 11.94
CA GLN A 404 -6.88 -29.74 12.92
C GLN A 404 -7.93 -28.73 12.44
N TYR A 405 -7.50 -27.66 11.72
CA TYR A 405 -8.38 -26.52 11.42
C TYR A 405 -8.86 -26.44 9.97
N LEU A 406 -8.24 -27.16 9.04
CA LEU A 406 -8.60 -27.06 7.61
C LEU A 406 -10.01 -27.58 7.34
N ASP A 407 -10.38 -28.76 7.86
CA ASP A 407 -11.72 -29.31 7.61
C ASP A 407 -12.85 -28.47 8.22
N PRO A 408 -12.75 -27.96 9.47
CA PRO A 408 -13.69 -26.97 9.99
C PRO A 408 -13.80 -25.72 9.13
N ALA A 409 -12.65 -25.17 8.68
CA ALA A 409 -12.62 -23.99 7.81
C ALA A 409 -13.30 -24.25 6.46
N MET A 410 -13.02 -25.43 5.85
CA MET A 410 -13.67 -25.84 4.60
C MET A 410 -15.19 -25.98 4.76
N LYS A 411 -15.64 -26.65 5.83
CA LYS A 411 -17.09 -26.80 6.12
C LYS A 411 -17.79 -25.46 6.24
N ARG A 412 -17.19 -24.52 7.01
CA ARG A 412 -17.79 -23.20 7.19
C ARG A 412 -17.81 -22.42 5.88
N SER A 413 -16.68 -22.34 5.16
CA SER A 413 -16.58 -21.61 3.90
C SER A 413 -17.52 -22.16 2.83
N ALA A 414 -17.62 -23.49 2.70
CA ALA A 414 -18.54 -24.12 1.77
C ALA A 414 -20.01 -23.88 2.16
N GLY A 415 -20.36 -23.95 3.46
CA GLY A 415 -21.70 -23.66 3.95
C GLY A 415 -22.13 -22.22 3.67
N ILE A 416 -21.25 -21.23 3.94
CA ILE A 416 -21.51 -19.82 3.64
C ILE A 416 -21.66 -19.60 2.13
N TYR A 417 -20.81 -20.22 1.31
CA TYR A 417 -20.91 -20.13 -0.16
C TYR A 417 -22.25 -20.66 -0.67
N TRP A 418 -22.69 -21.81 -0.15
CA TRP A 418 -24.00 -22.38 -0.47
C TRP A 418 -25.15 -21.48 -0.03
N CYS A 419 -25.08 -20.93 1.18
CA CYS A 419 -26.10 -20.01 1.68
C CYS A 419 -26.23 -18.75 0.81
N ARG A 420 -25.14 -18.20 0.33
CA ARG A 420 -25.16 -17.03 -0.56
C ARG A 420 -25.89 -17.36 -1.88
N PHE A 421 -25.68 -18.55 -2.44
CA PHE A 421 -26.41 -19.00 -3.60
C PHE A 421 -27.89 -19.25 -3.26
N PHE A 422 -28.16 -19.95 -2.16
CA PHE A 422 -29.51 -20.35 -1.77
C PHE A 422 -30.39 -19.14 -1.44
N ARG A 423 -29.92 -18.20 -0.65
CA ARG A 423 -30.65 -16.98 -0.26
C ARG A 423 -30.73 -15.91 -1.35
N GLY A 424 -29.83 -15.95 -2.32
CA GLY A 424 -29.81 -15.03 -3.45
C GLY A 424 -30.58 -15.58 -4.68
N PRO A 425 -29.90 -16.30 -5.59
CA PRO A 425 -30.51 -16.76 -6.86
C PRO A 425 -31.71 -17.69 -6.72
N LEU A 426 -31.79 -18.50 -5.65
CA LEU A 426 -32.91 -19.41 -5.41
C LEU A 426 -34.04 -18.81 -4.60
N ALA A 427 -33.85 -17.59 -4.07
CA ALA A 427 -34.85 -16.94 -3.20
C ALA A 427 -35.35 -17.85 -2.06
N GLU A 428 -34.46 -18.60 -1.43
CA GLU A 428 -34.69 -19.52 -0.31
C GLU A 428 -35.70 -20.68 -0.66
N SER A 429 -35.81 -21.06 -1.94
CA SER A 429 -36.68 -22.14 -2.38
C SER A 429 -36.04 -23.52 -2.17
N THR A 430 -36.44 -24.24 -1.12
CA THR A 430 -35.92 -25.59 -0.82
C THR A 430 -36.09 -26.58 -1.98
N PRO A 431 -37.24 -26.68 -2.68
CA PRO A 431 -37.39 -27.61 -3.81
C PRO A 431 -36.43 -27.31 -4.97
N GLN A 432 -36.11 -26.02 -5.20
CA GLN A 432 -35.15 -25.63 -6.24
C GLN A 432 -33.71 -25.97 -5.83
N GLY A 433 -33.37 -25.82 -4.57
CA GLY A 433 -32.08 -26.24 -4.02
C GLY A 433 -31.84 -27.74 -4.16
N GLU A 434 -32.84 -28.56 -3.84
CA GLU A 434 -32.82 -30.02 -4.00
C GLU A 434 -32.63 -30.42 -5.47
N ALA A 435 -33.29 -29.71 -6.40
CA ALA A 435 -33.14 -29.96 -7.83
C ALA A 435 -31.70 -29.67 -8.29
N VAL A 436 -31.08 -28.57 -7.84
CA VAL A 436 -29.68 -28.25 -8.15
C VAL A 436 -28.73 -29.36 -7.66
N VAL A 437 -28.95 -29.85 -6.45
CA VAL A 437 -28.13 -30.94 -5.87
C VAL A 437 -28.32 -32.23 -6.66
N ALA A 438 -29.55 -32.61 -6.97
CA ALA A 438 -29.82 -33.81 -7.76
C ALA A 438 -29.23 -33.78 -9.14
N GLU A 439 -29.37 -32.66 -9.87
CA GLU A 439 -28.79 -32.46 -11.19
C GLU A 439 -27.25 -32.41 -11.14
N GLY A 440 -26.66 -31.75 -10.13
CA GLY A 440 -25.23 -31.67 -9.92
C GLY A 440 -24.58 -33.03 -9.68
N ARG A 441 -25.20 -33.86 -8.86
CA ARG A 441 -24.76 -35.25 -8.60
C ARG A 441 -24.81 -36.11 -9.87
N ARG A 442 -25.84 -35.94 -10.66
CA ARG A 442 -26.01 -36.65 -11.93
C ARG A 442 -24.93 -36.24 -12.94
N LEU A 443 -24.62 -34.96 -13.05
CA LEU A 443 -23.55 -34.43 -13.89
C LEU A 443 -22.17 -34.89 -13.43
N ALA A 444 -21.92 -34.91 -12.13
CA ALA A 444 -20.64 -35.34 -11.55
C ALA A 444 -20.37 -36.85 -11.77
N SER A 445 -21.44 -37.68 -11.89
CA SER A 445 -21.31 -39.12 -12.13
C SER A 445 -21.14 -39.51 -13.60
N ASP A 446 -21.39 -38.59 -14.55
CA ASP A 446 -21.33 -38.84 -16.02
C ASP A 446 -20.30 -37.93 -16.69
N GLU A 447 -19.05 -38.42 -16.79
CA GLU A 447 -17.93 -37.68 -17.40
C GLU A 447 -18.18 -37.23 -18.85
N PRO A 448 -18.82 -38.00 -19.74
CA PRO A 448 -19.13 -37.56 -21.11
C PRO A 448 -20.09 -36.39 -21.13
N LEU A 449 -21.12 -36.39 -20.28
CA LEU A 449 -22.09 -35.31 -20.16
C LEU A 449 -21.42 -34.03 -19.58
N ALA A 450 -20.53 -34.18 -18.63
CA ALA A 450 -19.82 -33.04 -18.03
C ALA A 450 -18.91 -32.30 -19.03
N ARG A 451 -18.47 -32.96 -20.12
CA ARG A 451 -17.60 -32.36 -21.15
C ARG A 451 -18.37 -31.73 -22.33
N SER A 452 -19.65 -31.98 -22.46
CA SER A 452 -20.48 -31.47 -23.57
C SER A 452 -21.22 -30.21 -23.19
N SER A 453 -20.77 -29.04 -23.68
CA SER A 453 -21.34 -27.73 -23.30
C SER A 453 -22.76 -27.48 -23.81
N GLU A 454 -23.11 -27.91 -25.01
CA GLU A 454 -24.44 -27.63 -25.60
C GLU A 454 -25.58 -28.52 -25.06
N GLY A 455 -25.31 -29.77 -24.71
CA GLY A 455 -26.31 -30.71 -24.18
C GLY A 455 -26.71 -30.42 -22.72
N ASN A 456 -25.82 -29.83 -21.95
CA ASN A 456 -25.98 -29.65 -20.51
C ASN A 456 -26.96 -28.54 -20.14
N ALA A 457 -27.04 -27.48 -20.93
CA ALA A 457 -27.92 -26.33 -20.67
C ALA A 457 -29.43 -26.68 -20.71
N THR A 458 -29.80 -27.66 -21.52
CA THR A 458 -31.21 -28.09 -21.73
C THR A 458 -31.60 -29.22 -20.79
N LEU A 459 -30.64 -30.11 -20.45
CA LEU A 459 -30.87 -31.29 -19.63
C LEU A 459 -30.82 -31.03 -18.12
N PHE A 460 -30.15 -29.95 -17.68
CA PHE A 460 -29.92 -29.64 -16.27
C PHE A 460 -30.23 -28.16 -15.96
N PRO A 461 -31.49 -27.75 -16.08
CA PRO A 461 -31.87 -26.33 -15.94
C PRO A 461 -31.68 -25.77 -14.53
N ALA A 462 -31.79 -26.60 -13.49
CA ALA A 462 -31.58 -26.17 -12.12
C ALA A 462 -30.07 -25.96 -11.84
N PHE A 463 -29.22 -26.90 -12.26
CA PHE A 463 -27.75 -26.78 -12.10
C PHE A 463 -27.20 -25.63 -12.96
N ARG A 464 -27.80 -25.33 -14.10
CA ARG A 464 -27.40 -24.18 -14.91
C ARG A 464 -27.49 -22.87 -14.15
N ARG A 465 -28.51 -22.65 -13.33
CA ARG A 465 -28.61 -21.44 -12.48
C ARG A 465 -27.46 -21.34 -11.50
N PHE A 466 -27.07 -22.47 -10.89
CA PHE A 466 -25.88 -22.53 -10.05
C PHE A 466 -24.61 -22.24 -10.87
N ALA A 467 -24.49 -22.82 -12.05
CA ALA A 467 -23.32 -22.63 -12.91
C ALA A 467 -23.17 -21.18 -13.39
N GLU A 468 -24.25 -20.53 -13.81
CA GLU A 468 -24.26 -19.12 -14.20
C GLU A 468 -23.84 -18.22 -13.02
N TRP A 469 -24.40 -18.46 -11.84
CA TRP A 469 -24.04 -17.71 -10.64
C TRP A 469 -22.58 -17.95 -10.19
N ALA A 470 -22.14 -19.22 -10.17
CA ALA A 470 -20.77 -19.56 -9.80
C ALA A 470 -19.75 -19.00 -10.80
N ASN A 471 -19.99 -19.13 -12.11
CA ASN A 471 -19.12 -18.55 -13.14
C ASN A 471 -19.05 -17.01 -13.03
N GLY A 472 -20.19 -16.33 -12.85
CA GLY A 472 -20.22 -14.88 -12.70
C GLY A 472 -19.46 -14.40 -11.45
N ARG A 473 -19.44 -15.20 -10.40
CA ARG A 473 -18.75 -14.89 -9.14
C ARG A 473 -17.28 -15.23 -9.16
N GLU A 474 -16.93 -16.43 -9.66
CA GLU A 474 -15.58 -16.99 -9.59
C GLU A 474 -14.68 -16.56 -10.74
N ALA A 475 -15.25 -16.38 -11.93
CA ALA A 475 -14.51 -16.05 -13.14
C ALA A 475 -15.29 -15.03 -13.99
N PRO A 476 -15.37 -13.75 -13.58
CA PRO A 476 -16.06 -12.73 -14.36
C PRO A 476 -15.51 -12.67 -15.79
N GLY A 477 -16.39 -12.93 -16.79
CA GLY A 477 -16.03 -12.98 -18.21
C GLY A 477 -15.78 -14.40 -18.77
N ALA A 478 -15.86 -15.46 -17.93
CA ALA A 478 -15.91 -16.83 -18.44
C ALA A 478 -17.22 -17.07 -19.20
N ALA A 479 -17.18 -17.96 -20.21
CA ALA A 479 -18.38 -18.34 -20.94
C ALA A 479 -19.42 -18.91 -19.96
N ALA A 480 -20.63 -18.39 -19.99
CA ALA A 480 -21.76 -18.80 -19.11
C ALA A 480 -22.05 -20.31 -19.19
N ASP A 481 -21.68 -20.96 -20.30
CA ASP A 481 -21.93 -22.36 -20.58
C ASP A 481 -20.81 -23.32 -20.14
N SER A 482 -19.77 -22.84 -19.45
CA SER A 482 -18.71 -23.70 -18.93
C SER A 482 -19.12 -24.34 -17.59
N PHE A 483 -19.26 -25.65 -17.56
CA PHE A 483 -19.61 -26.42 -16.36
C PHE A 483 -18.40 -26.92 -15.55
N ALA A 484 -17.18 -26.86 -16.10
CA ALA A 484 -15.99 -27.41 -15.45
C ALA A 484 -15.72 -26.80 -14.07
N LEU A 485 -15.76 -25.46 -13.98
CA LEU A 485 -15.58 -24.74 -12.73
C LEU A 485 -16.76 -24.92 -11.76
N PRO A 486 -18.03 -24.74 -12.18
CA PRO A 486 -19.17 -25.04 -11.32
C PRO A 486 -19.19 -26.47 -10.76
N LEU A 487 -18.80 -27.47 -11.53
CA LEU A 487 -18.72 -28.86 -11.05
C LEU A 487 -17.62 -29.05 -10.02
N ALA A 488 -16.47 -28.42 -10.19
CA ALA A 488 -15.40 -28.48 -9.20
C ALA A 488 -15.84 -27.80 -7.88
N VAL A 489 -16.49 -26.64 -7.96
CA VAL A 489 -17.08 -25.96 -6.79
C VAL A 489 -18.17 -26.82 -6.16
N PHE A 490 -19.04 -27.42 -6.96
CA PHE A 490 -20.08 -28.34 -6.49
C PHE A 490 -19.50 -29.53 -5.72
N GLY A 491 -18.40 -30.12 -6.19
CA GLY A 491 -17.72 -31.19 -5.49
C GLY A 491 -17.18 -30.76 -4.10
N LEU A 492 -16.72 -29.50 -3.96
CA LEU A 492 -16.35 -28.95 -2.65
C LEU A 492 -17.59 -28.76 -1.75
N LEU A 493 -18.71 -28.28 -2.30
CA LEU A 493 -19.97 -28.13 -1.58
C LEU A 493 -20.51 -29.48 -1.11
N GLU A 494 -20.49 -30.49 -1.96
CA GLU A 494 -20.96 -31.84 -1.62
C GLU A 494 -20.12 -32.47 -0.50
N LYS A 495 -18.79 -32.30 -0.57
CA LYS A 495 -17.89 -32.86 0.43
C LYS A 495 -17.96 -32.14 1.79
N TYR A 496 -18.06 -30.82 1.79
CA TYR A 496 -17.85 -30.01 3.00
C TYR A 496 -19.11 -29.34 3.53
N SER A 497 -20.01 -28.83 2.68
CA SER A 497 -21.24 -28.15 3.16
C SER A 497 -22.40 -29.10 3.41
N LEU A 498 -22.40 -30.26 2.74
CA LEU A 498 -23.59 -31.13 2.68
C LEU A 498 -24.86 -30.37 2.27
N PHE A 499 -24.69 -29.26 1.53
CA PHE A 499 -25.76 -28.35 1.12
C PHE A 499 -26.61 -27.81 2.28
N SER A 500 -25.99 -27.59 3.42
CA SER A 500 -26.62 -26.97 4.60
C SER A 500 -26.09 -25.55 4.80
N CYS A 501 -26.97 -24.65 5.28
CA CYS A 501 -26.57 -23.33 5.72
C CYS A 501 -26.19 -23.38 7.20
N PRO A 502 -25.02 -22.81 7.61
CA PRO A 502 -24.73 -22.66 9.03
C PRO A 502 -25.74 -21.73 9.70
N GLU A 503 -26.07 -21.99 10.96
CA GLU A 503 -26.98 -21.12 11.75
C GLU A 503 -26.45 -19.68 11.82
N ASP A 504 -25.15 -19.53 11.99
CA ASP A 504 -24.45 -18.23 11.92
C ASP A 504 -23.82 -18.06 10.53
N ALA A 505 -24.62 -17.69 9.53
CA ALA A 505 -24.11 -17.39 8.19
C ALA A 505 -23.37 -16.04 8.13
N ASP A 506 -22.90 -15.53 9.26
CA ASP A 506 -22.07 -14.34 9.34
C ASP A 506 -20.65 -14.67 8.87
N ASP A 507 -20.19 -13.93 7.85
CA ASP A 507 -18.86 -14.08 7.29
C ASP A 507 -17.74 -13.81 8.30
N ASP A 508 -17.98 -12.92 9.26
CA ASP A 508 -16.98 -12.48 10.24
C ASP A 508 -16.96 -13.34 11.52
N ALA A 509 -17.90 -14.25 11.69
CA ALA A 509 -17.86 -15.13 12.85
C ALA A 509 -16.62 -16.07 12.80
N PRO A 510 -15.85 -16.17 13.90
CA PRO A 510 -14.67 -17.02 13.97
C PRO A 510 -15.02 -18.50 13.82
N LEU A 511 -13.97 -19.32 13.51
CA LEU A 511 -14.09 -20.80 13.49
C LEU A 511 -14.31 -21.36 14.88
#